data_70e5693938765379624f0bd7f10d8625
#
_entry.id   70e5693938765379624f0bd7f10d8625
#
_cell.length_a   1.000
_cell.length_b   1.000
_cell.length_c   1.000
_cell.angle_alpha   90.00
_cell.angle_beta   90.00
_cell.angle_gamma   90.00
#
_symmetry.space_group_name_H-M   'P 1'
#
loop_
_entity.id
_entity.type
_entity.pdbx_description
1 polymer ?
#
loop_
_entity_poly.entity_id
_entity_poly.type
_entity_poly.pdbx_seq_one_letter_code
_entity_poly.pdbx_strand_id
1 'polypeptide(L)' 'MKIDGHYDAKADIAWLRFEDYDPSTVVAEEVEVGLRELDPSDRHVVGLEYWHASAHLPAELLRMLPSPPVGVAG' A
#
# COMPACT_ATOMS: atom_id res chain seq x y z
N MET A 1 14.46 -6.21 -6.54
CA MET A 1 13.65 -5.25 -5.75
C MET A 1 12.85 -6.00 -4.70
N LYS A 2 12.89 -5.52 -3.48
CA LYS A 2 12.09 -6.09 -2.40
C LYS A 2 10.84 -5.23 -2.21
N ILE A 3 9.68 -5.87 -2.26
CA ILE A 3 8.41 -5.19 -2.02
C ILE A 3 7.89 -5.63 -0.66
N ASP A 4 7.73 -4.68 0.26
CA ASP A 4 7.07 -4.92 1.53
C ASP A 4 5.60 -4.52 1.42
N GLY A 5 4.77 -5.03 2.33
CA GLY A 5 3.38 -4.65 2.37
C GLY A 5 2.55 -5.58 3.22
N HIS A 6 1.26 -5.33 3.24
CA HIS A 6 0.31 -6.21 3.91
C HIS A 6 -1.07 -6.08 3.26
N TYR A 7 -1.93 -7.06 3.54
CA TYR A 7 -3.29 -7.09 3.04
C TYR A 7 -4.27 -7.36 4.17
N ASP A 8 -5.24 -6.46 4.32
CA ASP A 8 -6.36 -6.63 5.25
C ASP A 8 -7.53 -7.23 4.49
N ALA A 9 -7.76 -8.52 4.68
CA ALA A 9 -8.82 -9.24 3.97
C ALA A 9 -10.23 -8.79 4.37
N LYS A 10 -10.42 -8.29 5.58
CA LYS A 10 -11.73 -7.83 6.04
C LYS A 10 -12.12 -6.52 5.38
N ALA A 11 -11.18 -5.60 5.29
CA ALA A 11 -11.40 -4.30 4.65
C ALA A 11 -11.19 -4.36 3.13
N ASP A 12 -10.54 -5.42 2.64
CA ASP A 12 -10.13 -5.57 1.24
C ASP A 12 -9.22 -4.43 0.80
N ILE A 13 -8.25 -4.10 1.64
CA ILE A 13 -7.25 -3.04 1.39
C ILE A 13 -5.86 -3.64 1.42
N ALA A 14 -5.07 -3.34 0.40
CA ALA A 14 -3.67 -3.75 0.31
C ALA A 14 -2.75 -2.52 0.34
N TRP A 15 -1.65 -2.63 1.08
CA TRP A 15 -0.60 -1.63 1.13
C TRP A 15 0.67 -2.23 0.58
N LEU A 16 1.30 -1.53 -0.36
CA LEU A 16 2.57 -1.93 -0.96
C LEU A 16 3.59 -0.83 -0.70
N ARG A 17 4.78 -1.22 -0.28
CA ARG A 17 5.88 -0.29 -0.02
C ARG A 17 7.07 -0.73 -0.86
N PHE A 18 7.58 0.18 -1.66
CA PHE A 18 8.68 -0.11 -2.59
C PHE A 18 10.05 0.28 -2.05
N GLU A 19 10.08 1.20 -1.09
CA GLU A 19 11.32 1.63 -0.43
C GLU A 19 10.97 2.19 0.95
N ASP A 20 11.98 2.32 1.81
CA ASP A 20 11.77 2.90 3.13
C ASP A 20 11.49 4.40 3.01
N TYR A 21 10.53 4.88 3.76
CA TYR A 21 10.19 6.29 3.82
C TYR A 21 9.58 6.62 5.19
N ASP A 22 9.64 7.91 5.53
CA ASP A 22 8.99 8.42 6.75
C ASP A 22 7.52 8.73 6.42
N PRO A 23 6.56 7.99 7.01
CA PRO A 23 5.14 8.20 6.71
C PRO A 23 4.65 9.62 7.01
N SER A 24 5.35 10.36 7.89
CA SER A 24 4.95 11.72 8.24
C SER A 24 5.32 12.74 7.16
N THR A 25 6.19 12.38 6.22
CA THR A 25 6.70 13.30 5.20
C THR A 25 6.22 12.98 3.79
N VAL A 26 5.72 11.76 3.54
CA VAL A 26 5.26 11.40 2.20
C VAL A 26 4.03 12.23 1.79
N VAL A 27 3.91 12.47 0.50
CA VAL A 27 2.73 13.12 -0.07
C VAL A 27 1.77 12.04 -0.52
N ALA A 28 0.56 12.03 0.04
CA ALA A 28 -0.47 11.09 -0.39
C ALA A 28 -1.30 11.73 -1.49
N GLU A 29 -1.43 11.04 -2.61
CA GLU A 29 -2.25 11.48 -3.73
C GLU A 29 -3.38 10.48 -3.95
N GLU A 30 -4.62 10.93 -3.85
CA GLU A 30 -5.76 10.06 -4.08
C GLU A 30 -5.89 9.77 -5.58
N VAL A 31 -6.10 8.50 -5.89
CA VAL A 31 -6.38 8.03 -7.24
C VAL A 31 -7.68 7.23 -7.21
N GLU A 32 -8.18 6.84 -8.37
CA GLU A 32 -9.49 6.18 -8.48
C GLU A 32 -9.65 4.97 -7.55
N VAL A 33 -8.58 4.19 -7.38
CA VAL A 33 -8.64 2.93 -6.64
C VAL A 33 -7.88 2.95 -5.32
N GLY A 34 -7.43 4.10 -4.85
CA GLY A 34 -6.70 4.18 -3.60
C GLY A 34 -5.83 5.41 -3.49
N LEU A 35 -4.63 5.21 -2.94
CA LEU A 35 -3.66 6.29 -2.75
C LEU A 35 -2.31 5.90 -3.34
N ARG A 36 -1.63 6.89 -3.91
CA ARG A 36 -0.20 6.80 -4.20
C ARG A 36 0.55 7.60 -3.14
N GLU A 37 1.61 7.01 -2.62
CA GLU A 37 2.48 7.70 -1.68
C GLU A 37 3.74 8.11 -2.40
N LEU A 38 4.04 9.41 -2.34
CA LEU A 38 5.09 10.03 -3.15
C LEU A 38 6.18 10.60 -2.26
N ASP A 39 7.42 10.49 -2.71
CA ASP A 39 8.55 11.16 -2.05
C ASP A 39 8.35 12.68 -2.20
N PRO A 40 8.49 13.47 -1.11
CA PRO A 40 8.24 14.91 -1.18
C PRO A 40 9.27 15.68 -2.02
N SER A 41 10.45 15.11 -2.28
CA SER A 41 11.50 15.81 -3.01
C SER A 41 11.31 15.76 -4.52
N ASP A 42 10.99 14.60 -5.07
CA ASP A 42 10.90 14.40 -6.53
C ASP A 42 9.59 13.78 -6.99
N ARG A 43 8.71 13.45 -6.05
CA ARG A 43 7.40 12.87 -6.31
C ARG A 43 7.40 11.50 -6.97
N HIS A 44 8.50 10.75 -6.86
CA HIS A 44 8.43 9.36 -7.32
C HIS A 44 7.58 8.53 -6.36
N VAL A 45 6.97 7.47 -6.86
CA VAL A 45 6.08 6.61 -6.07
C VAL A 45 6.91 5.73 -5.15
N VAL A 46 6.66 5.83 -3.84
CA VAL A 46 7.34 5.00 -2.82
C VAL A 46 6.41 3.95 -2.23
N GLY A 47 5.11 4.10 -2.40
CA GLY A 47 4.13 3.14 -1.92
C GLY A 47 2.78 3.32 -2.59
N LEU A 48 1.92 2.32 -2.42
CA LEU A 48 0.56 2.31 -2.94
C LEU A 48 -0.39 1.73 -1.90
N GLU A 49 -1.59 2.30 -1.83
CA GLU A 49 -2.69 1.71 -1.08
C GLU A 49 -3.83 1.44 -2.07
N TYR A 50 -4.31 0.19 -2.13
CA TYR A 50 -5.42 -0.18 -3.00
C TYR A 50 -6.66 -0.50 -2.18
N TRP A 51 -7.75 0.20 -2.48
CA TRP A 51 -9.08 -0.12 -1.97
C TRP A 51 -9.73 -1.14 -2.90
N HIS A 52 -10.55 -2.04 -2.34
CA HIS A 52 -11.14 -3.13 -3.11
C HIS A 52 -10.04 -3.94 -3.83
N ALA A 53 -8.99 -4.25 -3.09
CA ALA A 53 -7.78 -4.82 -3.67
C ALA A 53 -8.03 -6.13 -4.42
N SER A 54 -8.97 -6.94 -3.98
CA SER A 54 -9.28 -8.21 -4.64
C SER A 54 -9.82 -8.04 -6.06
N ALA A 55 -10.37 -6.85 -6.37
CA ALA A 55 -10.87 -6.55 -7.72
C ALA A 55 -9.78 -6.01 -8.65
N HIS A 56 -8.63 -5.58 -8.10
CA HIS A 56 -7.61 -4.87 -8.87
C HIS A 56 -6.25 -5.55 -8.89
N LEU A 57 -5.96 -6.39 -7.92
CA LEU A 57 -4.66 -7.04 -7.78
C LEU A 57 -4.79 -8.54 -7.95
N PRO A 58 -3.74 -9.21 -8.46
CA PRO A 58 -3.76 -10.67 -8.59
C PRO A 58 -3.99 -11.35 -7.24
N ALA A 59 -4.82 -12.38 -7.23
CA ALA A 59 -5.09 -13.15 -6.01
C ALA A 59 -3.81 -13.76 -5.42
N GLU A 60 -2.87 -14.18 -6.27
CA GLU A 60 -1.59 -14.71 -5.81
C GLU A 60 -0.80 -13.68 -5.02
N LEU A 61 -0.77 -12.42 -5.47
CA LEU A 61 -0.09 -11.36 -4.76
C LEU A 61 -0.70 -11.17 -3.38
N LEU A 62 -2.03 -11.09 -3.31
CA LEU A 62 -2.73 -10.89 -2.03
C LEU A 62 -2.46 -12.04 -1.06
N ARG A 63 -2.37 -13.28 -1.55
CA ARG A 63 -2.04 -14.42 -0.69
C ARG A 63 -0.61 -14.39 -0.17
N MET A 64 0.29 -13.72 -0.87
CA MET A 64 1.69 -13.59 -0.44
C MET A 64 1.89 -12.50 0.59
N LEU A 65 0.96 -11.56 0.71
CA LEU A 65 1.09 -10.45 1.64
C LEU A 65 0.65 -10.87 3.04
N PRO A 66 1.41 -10.49 4.09
CA PRO A 66 1.00 -10.76 5.45
C PRO A 66 -0.22 -9.94 5.83
N SER A 67 -0.90 -10.34 6.91
CA SER A 67 -1.94 -9.54 7.52
C SER A 67 -1.34 -8.29 8.15
N PRO A 68 -2.12 -7.19 8.30
CA PRO A 68 -1.60 -6.01 8.98
C PRO A 68 -1.13 -6.33 10.40
N PRO A 69 -0.08 -5.65 10.89
CA PRO A 69 0.34 -5.80 12.27
C PRO A 69 -0.79 -5.44 13.24
N VAL A 70 -0.80 -6.08 14.42
CA VAL A 70 -1.79 -5.80 15.45
C VAL A 70 -1.71 -4.31 15.85
N GLY A 71 -2.86 -3.64 15.87
CA GLY A 71 -2.93 -2.23 16.21
C GLY A 71 -2.82 -1.26 15.04
N VAL A 72 -2.56 -1.77 13.83
CA VAL A 72 -2.59 -0.93 12.63
C VAL A 72 -4.04 -0.80 12.17
N ALA A 73 -4.52 0.42 12.03
CA ALA A 73 -5.83 0.69 11.45
C ALA A 73 -5.74 0.49 9.95
N GLY A 74 -6.47 -0.47 9.45
CA GLY A 74 -6.53 -0.76 8.02
C GLY A 74 -7.44 0.18 7.29
#